data_b09ba78cbf384750a3a98b5eaf4690fc
#
_entry.id   b09ba78cbf384750a3a98b5eaf4690fc
#
_cell.length_a   1.000
_cell.length_b   1.000
_cell.length_c   1.000
_cell.angle_alpha   90.00
_cell.angle_beta   90.00
_cell.angle_gamma   90.00
#
_symmetry.space_group_name_H-M   'P 1'
#
loop_
_entity.id
_entity.type
_entity.pdbx_description
1 polymer ?
#
loop_
_entity_poly.entity_id
_entity_poly.type
_entity_poly.pdbx_seq_one_letter_code
_entity_poly.pdbx_strand_id
1 'polypeptide(L)' 'MIKSGDKLKCTCGNDFFVEGSVYTVGNIISDKFFQINVGANDEHWYATKDSEGIYVRFNAEDHLVNDAFFALLKRQY' A
#
# COMPACT_ATOMS: atom_id res chain seq x y z
N MET A 1 2.71 13.33 5.64
CA MET A 1 1.29 13.03 5.40
C MET A 1 1.13 12.44 4.01
N ILE A 2 0.38 11.36 3.91
CA ILE A 2 0.17 10.70 2.62
C ILE A 2 -0.90 11.44 1.82
N LYS A 3 -0.66 11.59 0.54
CA LYS A 3 -1.57 12.27 -0.37
C LYS A 3 -1.84 11.38 -1.59
N SER A 4 -2.99 11.59 -2.21
CA SER A 4 -3.30 10.93 -3.48
C SER A 4 -2.21 11.27 -4.50
N GLY A 5 -1.73 10.26 -5.20
CA GLY A 5 -0.64 10.41 -6.17
C GLY A 5 0.74 10.14 -5.61
N ASP A 6 0.89 10.05 -4.30
CA ASP A 6 2.17 9.69 -3.69
C ASP A 6 2.57 8.28 -4.11
N LYS A 7 3.88 8.01 -4.08
CA LYS A 7 4.44 6.72 -4.45
C LYS A 7 4.89 5.96 -3.22
N LEU A 8 4.55 4.69 -3.17
CA LEU A 8 4.97 3.78 -2.11
C LEU A 8 5.79 2.66 -2.72
N LYS A 9 6.89 2.32 -2.06
CA LYS A 9 7.68 1.16 -2.45
C LYS A 9 7.31 -0.01 -1.55
N CYS A 10 7.04 -1.15 -2.15
CA CYS A 10 6.73 -2.37 -1.40
C CYS A 10 8.01 -2.89 -0.76
N THR A 11 8.05 -2.94 0.57
CA THR A 11 9.22 -3.39 1.31
C THR A 11 9.10 -4.84 1.76
N CYS A 12 7.87 -5.34 1.87
CA CYS A 12 7.62 -6.74 2.19
C CYS A 12 6.42 -7.17 1.35
N GLY A 13 6.66 -7.99 0.35
CA GLY A 13 5.66 -8.38 -0.62
C GLY A 13 4.94 -9.67 -0.27
N ASN A 14 3.98 -10.02 -1.14
CA ASN A 14 3.24 -11.26 -1.06
C ASN A 14 2.80 -11.64 -2.47
N ASP A 15 1.77 -12.47 -2.59
CA ASP A 15 1.28 -12.92 -3.91
C ASP A 15 0.65 -11.80 -4.72
N PHE A 16 0.26 -10.70 -4.09
CA PHE A 16 -0.43 -9.58 -4.74
C PHE A 16 0.46 -8.35 -4.92
N PHE A 17 1.46 -8.19 -4.08
CA PHE A 17 2.35 -7.02 -4.13
C PHE A 17 3.79 -7.49 -4.25
N VAL A 18 4.46 -6.99 -5.27
CA VAL A 18 5.85 -7.39 -5.56
C VAL A 18 6.80 -6.54 -4.75
N GLU A 19 7.64 -7.17 -3.94
CA GLU A 19 8.66 -6.48 -3.17
C GLU A 19 9.59 -5.70 -4.11
N GLY A 20 9.85 -4.45 -3.77
CA GLY A 20 10.67 -3.56 -4.58
C GLY A 20 9.91 -2.76 -5.62
N SER A 21 8.69 -3.13 -5.94
CA SER A 21 7.86 -2.39 -6.89
C SER A 21 7.25 -1.15 -6.26
N VAL A 22 6.92 -0.18 -7.10
CA VAL A 22 6.34 1.09 -6.67
C VAL A 22 4.86 1.12 -7.02
N TYR A 23 4.05 1.53 -6.06
CA TYR A 23 2.61 1.64 -6.22
C TYR A 23 2.17 3.06 -5.93
N THR A 24 1.05 3.46 -6.51
CA THR A 24 0.54 4.82 -6.39
C THR A 24 -0.63 4.87 -5.42
N VAL A 25 -0.62 5.86 -4.53
CA VAL A 25 -1.73 6.11 -3.61
C VAL A 25 -2.90 6.66 -4.40
N GLY A 26 -4.07 6.06 -4.20
CA GLY A 26 -5.31 6.53 -4.79
C GLY A 26 -6.06 7.49 -3.88
N ASN A 27 -7.36 7.26 -3.70
CA ASN A 27 -8.18 8.14 -2.87
C ASN A 27 -7.85 7.98 -1.38
N ILE A 28 -7.80 9.11 -0.69
CA ILE A 28 -7.61 9.13 0.76
C ILE A 28 -8.98 9.01 1.43
N ILE A 29 -9.13 8.02 2.30
CA ILE A 29 -10.38 7.79 3.03
C ILE A 29 -10.34 8.52 4.37
N SER A 30 -9.21 8.40 5.09
CA SER A 30 -9.00 9.06 6.37
C SER A 30 -7.50 9.23 6.59
N ASP A 31 -7.11 9.80 7.71
CA ASP A 31 -5.70 10.01 8.06
C ASP A 31 -4.91 8.71 8.09
N LYS A 32 -5.58 7.60 8.32
CA LYS A 32 -4.93 6.31 8.52
C LYS A 32 -5.33 5.27 7.48
N PHE A 33 -6.18 5.63 6.52
CA PHE A 33 -6.76 4.66 5.61
C PHE A 33 -6.88 5.27 4.23
N PHE A 34 -6.36 4.57 3.22
CA PHE A 34 -6.36 5.09 1.85
C PHE A 34 -6.28 3.94 0.85
N GLN A 35 -6.56 4.26 -0.41
CA GLN A 35 -6.49 3.29 -1.48
C GLN A 35 -5.09 3.26 -2.07
N ILE A 36 -4.67 2.06 -2.48
CA ILE A 36 -3.42 1.86 -3.21
C ILE A 36 -3.77 1.20 -4.54
N ASN A 37 -3.32 1.77 -5.63
CA ASN A 37 -3.65 1.28 -6.96
C ASN A 37 -2.73 0.12 -7.35
N VAL A 38 -3.32 -0.94 -7.91
CA VAL A 38 -2.58 -2.19 -8.17
C VAL A 38 -2.74 -2.71 -9.59
N GLY A 39 -3.04 -1.89 -10.53
CA GLY A 39 -3.18 -2.38 -11.89
C GLY A 39 -3.69 -1.34 -12.84
N ALA A 40 -3.87 -1.76 -14.08
CA ALA A 40 -4.29 -0.87 -15.15
C ALA A 40 -5.80 -0.70 -15.23
N ASN A 41 -6.58 -1.46 -14.47
CA ASN A 41 -8.03 -1.51 -14.59
C ASN A 41 -8.74 -0.93 -13.36
N ASP A 42 -8.20 0.12 -12.79
CA ASP A 42 -8.75 0.77 -11.60
C ASP A 42 -8.84 -0.15 -10.38
N GLU A 43 -8.11 -1.24 -10.40
CA GLU A 43 -8.04 -2.12 -9.26
C GLU A 43 -7.29 -1.43 -8.12
N HIS A 44 -7.78 -1.61 -6.92
CA HIS A 44 -7.16 -1.01 -5.75
C HIS A 44 -7.36 -1.88 -4.52
N TRP A 45 -6.49 -1.65 -3.56
CA TRP A 45 -6.59 -2.24 -2.23
C TRP A 45 -6.61 -1.11 -1.21
N TYR A 46 -7.07 -1.42 -0.02
CA TYR A 46 -7.06 -0.45 1.07
C TYR A 46 -5.84 -0.66 1.94
N ALA A 47 -5.07 0.39 2.12
CA ALA A 47 -3.89 0.37 2.97
C ALA A 47 -4.15 1.12 4.26
N THR A 48 -3.47 0.70 5.32
CA THR A 48 -3.53 1.34 6.63
C THR A 48 -2.18 1.94 6.95
N LYS A 49 -2.19 3.12 7.58
CA LYS A 49 -0.99 3.75 8.11
C LYS A 49 -1.16 3.96 9.61
N ASP A 50 -0.25 3.40 10.40
CA ASP A 50 -0.26 3.57 11.84
C ASP A 50 1.17 3.52 12.39
N SER A 51 1.33 3.30 13.69
CA SER A 51 2.64 3.27 14.32
C SER A 51 3.53 2.14 13.80
N GLU A 52 2.98 1.11 13.21
CA GLU A 52 3.74 0.01 12.63
C GLU A 52 4.21 0.31 11.21
N GLY A 53 3.67 1.34 10.58
CA GLY A 53 4.03 1.73 9.23
C GLY A 53 2.84 1.76 8.30
N ILE A 54 3.11 1.53 7.02
CA ILE A 54 2.10 1.48 5.97
C ILE A 54 1.99 0.03 5.50
N TYR A 55 0.77 -0.50 5.53
CA TYR A 55 0.59 -1.90 5.15
C TYR A 55 -0.80 -2.15 4.59
N VAL A 56 -0.91 -3.23 3.81
CA VAL A 56 -2.20 -3.78 3.38
C VAL A 56 -2.40 -5.06 4.17
N ARG A 57 -3.43 -5.09 4.98
CA ARG A 57 -3.73 -6.27 5.80
C ARG A 57 -4.57 -7.25 5.00
N PHE A 58 -4.12 -8.47 4.95
CA PHE A 58 -4.87 -9.54 4.33
C PHE A 58 -5.66 -10.28 5.40
N ASN A 59 -6.76 -10.91 4.99
CA ASN A 59 -7.66 -11.52 5.93
C ASN A 59 -6.95 -12.64 6.69
N ALA A 60 -7.08 -12.63 8.02
CA ALA A 60 -6.47 -13.63 8.87
C ALA A 60 -6.96 -15.05 8.59
N GLU A 61 -8.08 -15.22 7.90
CA GLU A 61 -8.56 -16.54 7.51
C GLU A 61 -7.69 -17.18 6.44
N ASP A 62 -6.95 -16.39 5.69
CA ASP A 62 -6.05 -16.91 4.68
C ASP A 62 -4.62 -16.86 5.21
N HIS A 63 -4.19 -17.93 5.84
CA HIS A 63 -2.88 -18.02 6.45
C HIS A 63 -1.75 -18.11 5.43
N LEU A 64 -2.07 -18.20 4.14
CA LEU A 64 -1.08 -18.35 3.09
C LEU A 64 -0.61 -16.99 2.55
N VAL A 65 -1.28 -15.92 2.91
CA VAL A 65 -0.94 -14.59 2.39
C VAL A 65 -0.50 -13.69 3.54
N ASN A 66 0.74 -13.22 3.47
CA ASN A 66 1.29 -12.29 4.45
C ASN A 66 0.82 -10.88 4.15
N ASP A 67 0.77 -10.03 5.19
CA ASP A 67 0.50 -8.62 4.98
C ASP A 67 1.63 -8.00 4.14
N ALA A 68 1.27 -7.08 3.26
CA ALA A 68 2.24 -6.34 2.47
C ALA A 68 2.57 -5.03 3.16
N PHE A 69 3.85 -4.68 3.20
CA PHE A 69 4.32 -3.44 3.85
C PHE A 69 4.96 -2.53 2.83
N PHE A 70 4.90 -1.23 3.10
CA PHE A 70 5.32 -0.21 2.16
C PHE A 70 6.07 0.91 2.86
N ALA A 71 6.90 1.61 2.09
CA ALA A 71 7.57 2.82 2.55
C ALA A 71 7.23 3.96 1.61
N LEU A 72 6.97 5.13 2.18
CA LEU A 72 6.69 6.33 1.39
C LEU A 72 7.97 6.81 0.72
N LEU A 73 7.92 6.98 -0.60
CA LEU A 73 9.04 7.54 -1.35
C LEU A 73 8.97 9.05 -1.27
N LYS A 74 10.12 9.66 -0.94
CA LYS A 74 10.20 11.12 -0.90
C LYS A 74 10.18 11.67 -2.31
N ARG A 75 9.48 12.79 -2.47
CA ARG A 75 9.50 13.49 -3.74
C ARG A 75 10.86 14.13 -3.95
N GLN A 76 11.33 14.07 -5.17
CA GLN A 76 12.54 14.77 -5.56
C GLN A 76 12.16 16.00 -6.37
N TYR A 77 12.80 17.08 -6.06
CA TYR A 77 12.58 18.35 -6.77
C TYR A 77 13.79 18.71 -7.58
#